data_58d7bfc2a572cbb2a021d25c6335a6a0
#
_entry.id   58d7bfc2a572cbb2a021d25c6335a6a0
#
_cell.length_a   1.000
_cell.length_b   1.000
_cell.length_c   1.000
_cell.angle_alpha   90.00
_cell.angle_beta   90.00
_cell.angle_gamma   90.00
#
_symmetry.space_group_name_H-M   'P 1'
#
loop_
_entity.id
_entity.type
_entity.pdbx_description
1 polymer ?
#
loop_
_entity_poly.entity_id
_entity_poly.type
_entity_poly.pdbx_seq_one_letter_code
_entity_poly.pdbx_strand_id
1 'polypeptide(L)'
;METNIKTVHYLGSKARMLPVIKEYVDELNSVNGKVCDLFCGSGVVSEFLLQQYDILAVDIQNYSSVYCKARLTGGIPGIDIKQIESEIRNLPIRKKNLDYYKALLRYENKCMKDLVDGYLEPMYEIIEKGSLYAYLGKYDYIEGAMSSELEEAFTDVKNRIGTEAESVDSAVTRYYGGLYFSFKQAIDIDAIAAYAFLQDEPLKSCLLYTSPSPRDA
;
A
#
# COMPACT_ATOMS: atom_id res chain seq x y z
N MET A 1 6.39 7.15 25.31
CA MET A 1 6.13 7.62 23.93
C MET A 1 4.85 6.94 23.48
N GLU A 2 3.74 7.68 23.43
CA GLU A 2 2.51 7.17 22.81
C GLU A 2 2.76 7.08 21.31
N THR A 3 3.04 5.89 20.81
CA THR A 3 3.04 5.61 19.38
C THR A 3 1.59 5.62 18.92
N ASN A 4 1.12 6.77 18.46
CA ASN A 4 -0.18 6.94 17.83
C ASN A 4 -0.13 6.32 16.43
N ILE A 5 0.04 5.00 16.35
CA ILE A 5 -0.02 4.26 15.09
C ILE A 5 -1.49 4.28 14.68
N LYS A 6 -1.83 5.08 13.66
CA LYS A 6 -3.15 5.08 13.06
C LYS A 6 -3.48 3.65 12.61
N THR A 7 -4.44 3.04 13.28
CA THR A 7 -4.96 1.74 12.88
C THR A 7 -5.68 1.90 11.54
N VAL A 8 -5.40 1.00 10.60
CA VAL A 8 -6.26 0.81 9.43
C VAL A 8 -7.70 0.70 9.91
N HIS A 9 -8.62 1.46 9.32
CA HIS A 9 -10.05 1.38 9.63
C HIS A 9 -10.56 -0.03 9.28
N TYR A 10 -10.47 -0.92 10.24
CA TYR A 10 -10.94 -2.30 10.11
C TYR A 10 -12.37 -2.39 10.63
N LEU A 11 -13.30 -2.85 9.80
CA LEU A 11 -14.66 -3.18 10.22
C LEU A 11 -14.57 -4.26 11.31
N GLY A 12 -14.97 -3.93 12.54
CA GLY A 12 -14.88 -4.82 13.69
C GLY A 12 -13.62 -4.65 14.54
N SER A 13 -12.88 -3.53 14.41
CA SER A 13 -11.77 -3.21 15.32
C SER A 13 -12.22 -3.26 16.78
N LYS A 14 -11.49 -4.05 17.59
CA LYS A 14 -11.76 -4.22 19.03
C LYS A 14 -11.08 -3.16 19.90
N ALA A 15 -10.55 -2.09 19.30
CA ALA A 15 -9.81 -1.05 20.03
C ALA A 15 -10.59 -0.45 21.22
N ARG A 16 -11.92 -0.31 21.09
CA ARG A 16 -12.78 0.20 22.18
C ARG A 16 -13.02 -0.81 23.31
N MET A 17 -12.77 -2.09 23.05
CA MET A 17 -12.98 -3.18 24.01
C MET A 17 -11.71 -3.61 24.73
N LEU A 18 -10.56 -3.03 24.41
CA LEU A 18 -9.27 -3.44 24.98
C LEU A 18 -9.24 -3.48 26.51
N PRO A 19 -9.77 -2.47 27.24
CA PRO A 19 -9.79 -2.52 28.70
C PRO A 19 -10.59 -3.72 29.24
N VAL A 20 -11.77 -3.99 28.65
CA VAL A 20 -12.64 -5.10 29.05
C VAL A 20 -12.00 -6.44 28.74
N ILE A 21 -11.40 -6.58 27.55
CA ILE A 21 -10.67 -7.80 27.17
C ILE A 21 -9.53 -8.05 28.15
N LYS A 22 -8.78 -7.01 28.52
CA LYS A 22 -7.70 -7.12 29.48
C LYS A 22 -8.17 -7.60 30.84
N GLU A 23 -9.27 -7.05 31.35
CA GLU A 23 -9.86 -7.43 32.64
C GLU A 23 -10.15 -8.94 32.68
N TYR A 24 -10.82 -9.49 31.67
CA TYR A 24 -11.08 -10.91 31.58
C TYR A 24 -9.81 -11.77 31.41
N VAL A 25 -8.83 -11.29 30.65
CA VAL A 25 -7.56 -12.00 30.49
C VAL A 25 -6.79 -12.03 31.83
N ASP A 26 -6.78 -10.92 32.58
CA ASP A 26 -6.14 -10.82 33.90
C ASP A 26 -6.82 -11.76 34.91
N GLU A 27 -8.14 -11.90 34.88
CA GLU A 27 -8.89 -12.83 35.74
C GLU A 27 -8.59 -14.30 35.47
N LEU A 28 -8.41 -14.65 34.18
CA LEU A 28 -8.24 -16.04 33.72
C LEU A 28 -6.78 -16.49 33.69
N ASN A 29 -5.83 -15.56 33.71
CA ASN A 29 -4.43 -15.84 33.46
C ASN A 29 -3.54 -15.46 34.66
N SER A 30 -2.60 -16.33 34.99
CA SER A 30 -1.57 -15.99 36.01
C SER A 30 -0.60 -14.96 35.43
N VAL A 31 0.05 -14.21 36.31
CA VAL A 31 1.12 -13.26 35.95
C VAL A 31 2.16 -13.96 35.05
N ASN A 32 2.46 -13.37 33.89
CA ASN A 32 3.35 -13.90 32.86
C ASN A 32 2.81 -15.13 32.10
N GLY A 33 1.49 -15.31 32.02
CA GLY A 33 0.87 -16.35 31.21
C GLY A 33 1.02 -16.11 29.69
N LYS A 34 0.73 -17.16 28.90
CA LYS A 34 0.66 -17.07 27.45
C LYS A 34 -0.77 -16.84 26.99
N VAL A 35 -0.97 -15.95 26.04
CA VAL A 35 -2.28 -15.64 25.46
C VAL A 35 -2.25 -15.92 23.97
N CYS A 36 -3.26 -16.63 23.46
CA CYS A 36 -3.44 -16.87 22.05
C CYS A 36 -4.61 -16.04 21.50
N ASP A 37 -4.30 -15.12 20.60
CA ASP A 37 -5.29 -14.33 19.84
C ASP A 37 -5.57 -15.04 18.52
N LEU A 38 -6.66 -15.83 18.46
CA LEU A 38 -6.95 -16.74 17.36
C LEU A 38 -7.47 -16.08 16.09
N PHE A 39 -7.98 -14.86 16.16
CA PHE A 39 -8.47 -14.06 15.03
C PHE A 39 -7.94 -12.66 15.16
N CYS A 40 -6.60 -12.53 15.14
CA CYS A 40 -5.91 -11.32 15.52
C CYS A 40 -6.15 -10.13 14.56
N GLY A 41 -6.58 -10.38 13.32
CA GLY A 41 -6.85 -9.34 12.34
C GLY A 41 -5.67 -8.36 12.21
N SER A 42 -5.89 -7.10 12.56
CA SER A 42 -4.84 -6.08 12.55
C SER A 42 -3.88 -6.13 13.76
N GLY A 43 -4.01 -7.11 14.65
CA GLY A 43 -3.14 -7.31 15.81
C GLY A 43 -3.34 -6.32 16.95
N VAL A 44 -4.42 -5.55 16.98
CA VAL A 44 -4.64 -4.51 17.98
C VAL A 44 -4.78 -5.05 19.42
N VAL A 45 -5.41 -6.22 19.56
CA VAL A 45 -5.55 -6.89 20.86
C VAL A 45 -4.21 -7.50 21.27
N SER A 46 -3.56 -8.20 20.35
CA SER A 46 -2.24 -8.78 20.53
C SER A 46 -1.21 -7.75 20.99
N GLU A 47 -1.14 -6.59 20.32
CA GLU A 47 -0.21 -5.49 20.66
C GLU A 47 -0.50 -4.93 22.06
N PHE A 48 -1.77 -4.76 22.39
CA PHE A 48 -2.18 -4.23 23.71
C PHE A 48 -1.80 -5.18 24.85
N LEU A 49 -1.98 -6.48 24.66
CA LEU A 49 -1.68 -7.49 25.67
C LEU A 49 -0.18 -7.85 25.73
N LEU A 50 0.60 -7.59 24.68
CA LEU A 50 2.04 -7.89 24.62
C LEU A 50 2.86 -7.21 25.74
N GLN A 51 2.33 -6.13 26.31
CA GLN A 51 2.98 -5.43 27.42
C GLN A 51 3.08 -6.28 28.71
N GLN A 52 2.23 -7.29 28.85
CA GLN A 52 2.13 -8.09 30.09
C GLN A 52 2.15 -9.60 29.86
N TYR A 53 1.94 -10.06 28.63
CA TYR A 53 1.79 -11.47 28.28
C TYR A 53 2.65 -11.86 27.10
N ASP A 54 3.07 -13.12 27.07
CA ASP A 54 3.59 -13.73 25.85
C ASP A 54 2.42 -13.96 24.87
N ILE A 55 2.48 -13.37 23.67
CA ILE A 55 1.38 -13.41 22.72
C ILE A 55 1.68 -14.35 21.55
N LEU A 56 0.72 -15.21 21.25
CA LEU A 56 0.63 -15.95 19.99
C LEU A 56 -0.54 -15.37 19.16
N ALA A 57 -0.23 -14.55 18.17
CA ALA A 57 -1.22 -14.00 17.26
C ALA A 57 -1.42 -14.96 16.08
N VAL A 58 -2.67 -15.35 15.79
CA VAL A 58 -3.04 -16.28 14.72
C VAL A 58 -4.17 -15.70 13.89
N ASP A 59 -4.01 -15.75 12.57
CA ASP A 59 -5.08 -15.41 11.62
C ASP A 59 -4.92 -16.22 10.33
N ILE A 60 -6.03 -16.47 9.64
CA ILE A 60 -6.03 -17.20 8.36
C ILE A 60 -5.54 -16.33 7.20
N GLN A 61 -5.60 -15.01 7.36
CA GLN A 61 -5.30 -14.08 6.27
C GLN A 61 -3.82 -13.68 6.28
N ASN A 62 -3.15 -13.83 5.15
CA ASN A 62 -1.72 -13.51 5.03
C ASN A 62 -1.41 -12.05 5.38
N TYR A 63 -2.28 -11.09 5.02
CA TYR A 63 -2.05 -9.69 5.34
C TYR A 63 -2.09 -9.43 6.86
N SER A 64 -2.95 -10.13 7.61
CA SER A 64 -2.99 -10.06 9.08
C SER A 64 -1.65 -10.51 9.68
N SER A 65 -1.02 -11.53 9.13
CA SER A 65 0.32 -11.95 9.54
C SER A 65 1.36 -10.83 9.34
N VAL A 66 1.32 -10.13 8.21
CA VAL A 66 2.21 -8.99 7.94
C VAL A 66 1.98 -7.87 8.96
N TYR A 67 0.71 -7.51 9.21
CA TYR A 67 0.35 -6.49 10.19
C TYR A 67 0.83 -6.85 11.60
N CYS A 68 0.57 -8.07 12.04
CA CYS A 68 0.99 -8.52 13.36
C CYS A 68 2.51 -8.53 13.50
N LYS A 69 3.25 -9.03 12.51
CA LYS A 69 4.72 -8.99 12.54
C LYS A 69 5.25 -7.58 12.64
N ALA A 70 4.74 -6.64 11.83
CA ALA A 70 5.17 -5.25 11.88
C ALA A 70 4.88 -4.60 13.25
N ARG A 71 3.68 -4.82 13.80
CA ARG A 71 3.24 -4.20 15.06
C ARG A 71 3.91 -4.81 16.29
N LEU A 72 3.99 -6.14 16.35
CA LEU A 72 4.50 -6.85 17.53
C LEU A 72 6.02 -6.81 17.62
N THR A 73 6.72 -6.43 16.55
CA THR A 73 8.20 -6.28 16.58
C THR A 73 8.66 -5.05 17.35
N GLY A 74 7.80 -4.04 17.55
CA GLY A 74 8.15 -2.84 18.31
C GLY A 74 9.14 -1.88 17.63
N GLY A 75 9.30 -2.00 16.32
CA GLY A 75 10.23 -1.21 15.49
C GLY A 75 11.57 -1.93 15.25
N ILE A 76 12.41 -1.34 14.40
CA ILE A 76 13.71 -1.89 14.03
C ILE A 76 14.79 -0.90 14.43
N PRO A 77 15.56 -1.20 15.48
CA PRO A 77 16.65 -0.31 15.92
C PRO A 77 17.72 -0.14 14.83
N GLY A 78 18.23 1.08 14.70
CA GLY A 78 19.37 1.36 13.81
C GLY A 78 19.04 1.42 12.31
N ILE A 79 17.78 1.50 11.93
CA ILE A 79 17.38 1.64 10.53
C ILE A 79 17.78 3.02 9.99
N ASP A 80 18.48 3.04 8.85
CA ASP A 80 18.74 4.26 8.08
C ASP A 80 17.70 4.44 6.99
N ILE A 81 16.67 5.25 7.28
CA ILE A 81 15.57 5.53 6.34
C ILE A 81 16.10 6.18 5.06
N LYS A 82 17.12 7.05 5.13
CA LYS A 82 17.68 7.71 3.94
C LYS A 82 18.40 6.73 3.03
N GLN A 83 19.08 5.76 3.61
CA GLN A 83 19.69 4.66 2.84
C GLN A 83 18.61 3.86 2.14
N ILE A 84 17.57 3.43 2.84
CA ILE A 84 16.44 2.67 2.26
C ILE A 84 15.78 3.45 1.14
N GLU A 85 15.48 4.74 1.34
CA GLU A 85 14.93 5.59 0.26
C GLU A 85 15.84 5.64 -0.96
N SER A 86 17.15 5.76 -0.75
CA SER A 86 18.12 5.78 -1.84
C SER A 86 18.14 4.44 -2.60
N GLU A 87 18.10 3.34 -1.89
CA GLU A 87 18.08 1.99 -2.47
C GLU A 87 16.80 1.78 -3.28
N ILE A 88 15.63 2.13 -2.74
CA ILE A 88 14.33 2.06 -3.45
C ILE A 88 14.34 2.92 -4.71
N ARG A 89 14.83 4.17 -4.62
CA ARG A 89 14.94 5.07 -5.78
C ARG A 89 15.80 4.51 -6.89
N ASN A 90 16.80 3.70 -6.55
CA ASN A 90 17.75 3.12 -7.49
C ASN A 90 17.37 1.72 -7.99
N LEU A 91 16.28 1.12 -7.50
CA LEU A 91 15.83 -0.19 -7.95
C LEU A 91 15.63 -0.23 -9.47
N PRO A 92 16.14 -1.28 -10.14
CA PRO A 92 15.94 -1.46 -11.59
C PRO A 92 14.48 -1.45 -11.99
N ILE A 93 13.61 -2.11 -11.20
CA ILE A 93 12.18 -2.16 -11.45
C ILE A 93 11.52 -0.78 -11.43
N ARG A 94 11.91 0.09 -10.49
CA ARG A 94 11.40 1.45 -10.43
C ARG A 94 11.81 2.26 -11.66
N LYS A 95 13.08 2.16 -12.07
CA LYS A 95 13.59 2.83 -13.28
C LYS A 95 12.88 2.36 -14.54
N LYS A 96 12.65 1.05 -14.64
CA LYS A 96 11.89 0.41 -15.72
C LYS A 96 10.45 0.95 -15.77
N ASN A 97 9.74 0.96 -14.64
CA ASN A 97 8.37 1.48 -14.57
C ASN A 97 8.30 2.98 -14.90
N LEU A 98 9.25 3.79 -14.42
CA LEU A 98 9.32 5.21 -14.81
C LEU A 98 9.52 5.42 -16.32
N ASP A 99 10.26 4.55 -17.00
CA ASP A 99 10.38 4.62 -18.46
C ASP A 99 9.13 4.11 -19.18
N TYR A 100 8.54 3.02 -18.72
CA TYR A 100 7.33 2.45 -19.32
C TYR A 100 6.15 3.42 -19.24
N TYR A 101 5.93 4.05 -18.10
CA TYR A 101 4.80 4.93 -17.83
C TYR A 101 5.10 6.42 -18.12
N LYS A 102 6.22 6.73 -18.77
CA LYS A 102 6.66 8.13 -18.94
C LYS A 102 5.67 9.04 -19.67
N ALA A 103 4.88 8.49 -20.60
CA ALA A 103 3.87 9.26 -21.31
C ALA A 103 2.73 9.66 -20.36
N LEU A 104 2.21 8.73 -19.56
CA LEU A 104 1.20 8.99 -18.54
C LEU A 104 1.72 9.92 -17.44
N LEU A 105 2.98 9.77 -17.01
CA LEU A 105 3.61 10.70 -16.06
C LEU A 105 3.71 12.14 -16.61
N ARG A 106 3.97 12.31 -17.90
CA ARG A 106 3.96 13.63 -18.54
C ARG A 106 2.57 14.22 -18.59
N TYR A 107 1.59 13.42 -18.98
CA TYR A 107 0.19 13.83 -19.01
C TYR A 107 -0.29 14.25 -17.61
N GLU A 108 -0.07 13.42 -16.59
CA GLU A 108 -0.39 13.73 -15.20
C GLU A 108 0.27 15.03 -14.71
N ASN A 109 1.55 15.23 -14.99
CA ASN A 109 2.24 16.47 -14.64
C ASN A 109 1.67 17.69 -15.36
N LYS A 110 1.16 17.54 -16.58
CA LYS A 110 0.44 18.60 -17.28
C LYS A 110 -0.88 18.88 -16.59
N CYS A 111 -1.68 17.87 -16.31
CA CYS A 111 -2.95 18.01 -15.56
C CYS A 111 -2.76 18.74 -14.23
N MET A 112 -1.68 18.45 -13.50
CA MET A 112 -1.36 19.16 -12.25
C MET A 112 -1.03 20.65 -12.44
N LYS A 113 -0.38 21.01 -13.55
CA LYS A 113 -0.14 22.43 -13.90
C LYS A 113 -1.43 23.11 -14.30
N ASP A 114 -2.20 22.49 -15.19
CA ASP A 114 -3.48 23.00 -15.66
C ASP A 114 -4.45 23.22 -14.50
N LEU A 115 -4.45 22.33 -13.49
CA LEU A 115 -5.21 22.45 -12.25
C LEU A 115 -4.83 23.71 -11.45
N VAL A 116 -3.54 24.03 -11.35
CA VAL A 116 -3.07 25.25 -10.67
C VAL A 116 -3.54 26.51 -11.41
N ASP A 117 -3.65 26.43 -12.75
CA ASP A 117 -4.15 27.51 -13.60
C ASP A 117 -5.68 27.58 -13.69
N GLY A 118 -6.38 26.66 -12.98
CA GLY A 118 -7.85 26.61 -12.87
C GLY A 118 -8.56 25.74 -13.93
N TYR A 119 -7.83 24.97 -14.72
CA TYR A 119 -8.38 24.03 -15.69
C TYR A 119 -8.52 22.64 -15.06
N LEU A 120 -9.74 22.23 -14.77
CA LEU A 120 -10.05 20.99 -14.01
C LEU A 120 -10.29 19.78 -14.91
N GLU A 121 -10.75 19.98 -16.14
CA GLU A 121 -11.20 18.93 -17.06
C GLU A 121 -10.16 17.83 -17.28
N PRO A 122 -8.87 18.12 -17.54
CA PRO A 122 -7.87 17.06 -17.73
C PRO A 122 -7.64 16.23 -16.48
N MET A 123 -7.77 16.83 -15.28
CA MET A 123 -7.64 16.09 -14.02
C MET A 123 -8.86 15.19 -13.78
N TYR A 124 -10.07 15.66 -14.09
CA TYR A 124 -11.26 14.81 -14.03
C TYR A 124 -11.16 13.64 -15.00
N GLU A 125 -10.67 13.88 -16.22
CA GLU A 125 -10.51 12.83 -17.21
C GLU A 125 -9.54 11.73 -16.74
N ILE A 126 -8.40 12.09 -16.14
CA ILE A 126 -7.43 11.09 -15.64
C ILE A 126 -8.01 10.29 -14.47
N ILE A 127 -8.81 10.93 -13.60
CA ILE A 127 -9.46 10.26 -12.47
C ILE A 127 -10.55 9.29 -12.96
N GLU A 128 -11.33 9.68 -13.95
CA GLU A 128 -12.43 8.87 -14.47
C GLU A 128 -11.97 7.76 -15.41
N LYS A 129 -10.93 8.00 -16.20
CA LYS A 129 -10.51 7.15 -17.32
C LYS A 129 -9.06 6.66 -17.21
N GLY A 130 -8.35 7.08 -16.16
CA GLY A 130 -6.91 6.90 -16.02
C GLY A 130 -6.44 5.46 -15.75
N SER A 131 -7.33 4.49 -15.61
CA SER A 131 -6.94 3.10 -15.37
C SER A 131 -6.37 2.43 -16.62
N LEU A 132 -5.09 2.09 -16.57
CA LEU A 132 -4.47 1.28 -17.63
C LEU A 132 -5.16 -0.09 -17.74
N TYR A 133 -5.59 -0.67 -16.63
CA TYR A 133 -6.28 -1.97 -16.62
C TYR A 133 -7.61 -1.90 -17.37
N ALA A 134 -8.40 -0.83 -17.19
CA ALA A 134 -9.62 -0.60 -17.94
C ALA A 134 -9.32 -0.32 -19.43
N TYR A 135 -8.30 0.50 -19.72
CA TYR A 135 -7.88 0.78 -21.10
C TYR A 135 -7.46 -0.50 -21.86
N LEU A 136 -6.89 -1.48 -21.18
CA LEU A 136 -6.55 -2.78 -21.77
C LEU A 136 -7.75 -3.71 -21.97
N GLY A 137 -8.99 -3.23 -21.74
CA GLY A 137 -10.22 -4.00 -21.94
C GLY A 137 -10.50 -5.03 -20.84
N LYS A 138 -9.91 -4.86 -19.66
CA LYS A 138 -10.14 -5.75 -18.51
C LYS A 138 -11.36 -5.36 -17.68
N TYR A 139 -11.89 -4.15 -17.87
CA TYR A 139 -13.16 -3.65 -17.32
C TYR A 139 -13.96 -2.90 -18.39
N ASP A 140 -15.28 -3.05 -18.37
CA ASP A 140 -16.21 -2.43 -19.33
C ASP A 140 -16.69 -1.03 -18.90
N TYR A 141 -15.95 -0.31 -18.07
CA TYR A 141 -16.53 0.86 -17.44
C TYR A 141 -16.00 2.23 -17.92
N ILE A 142 -15.16 2.27 -18.94
CA ILE A 142 -14.77 3.55 -19.55
C ILE A 142 -15.93 4.06 -20.40
N GLU A 143 -16.82 4.86 -19.81
CA GLU A 143 -17.88 5.54 -20.53
C GLU A 143 -17.36 6.82 -21.20
N GLY A 144 -17.79 7.04 -22.43
CA GLY A 144 -17.47 8.23 -23.22
C GLY A 144 -16.10 8.22 -23.89
N ALA A 145 -15.90 9.20 -24.78
CA ALA A 145 -14.65 9.37 -25.51
C ALA A 145 -13.52 9.86 -24.59
N MET A 146 -12.35 9.33 -24.79
CA MET A 146 -11.11 9.79 -24.16
C MET A 146 -10.50 10.89 -25.03
N SER A 147 -9.80 11.86 -24.43
CA SER A 147 -9.04 12.84 -25.20
C SER A 147 -7.92 12.15 -25.98
N SER A 148 -7.60 12.67 -27.17
CA SER A 148 -6.54 12.11 -27.99
C SER A 148 -5.19 12.08 -27.27
N GLU A 149 -4.93 13.07 -26.41
CA GLU A 149 -3.68 13.17 -25.66
C GLU A 149 -3.55 12.05 -24.60
N LEU A 150 -4.63 11.75 -23.87
CA LEU A 150 -4.64 10.66 -22.90
C LEU A 150 -4.60 9.30 -23.61
N GLU A 151 -5.31 9.13 -24.73
CA GLU A 151 -5.31 7.91 -25.53
C GLU A 151 -3.93 7.62 -26.14
N GLU A 152 -3.23 8.63 -26.64
CA GLU A 152 -1.85 8.52 -27.11
C GLU A 152 -0.90 8.11 -25.97
N ALA A 153 -1.07 8.68 -24.77
CA ALA A 153 -0.28 8.31 -23.61
C ALA A 153 -0.48 6.84 -23.20
N PHE A 154 -1.72 6.35 -23.19
CA PHE A 154 -2.00 4.94 -22.96
C PHE A 154 -1.46 4.02 -24.04
N THR A 155 -1.56 4.42 -25.28
CA THR A 155 -1.02 3.67 -26.43
C THR A 155 0.50 3.53 -26.31
N ASP A 156 1.22 4.60 -25.97
CA ASP A 156 2.68 4.55 -25.75
C ASP A 156 3.02 3.57 -24.62
N VAL A 157 2.31 3.64 -23.48
CA VAL A 157 2.53 2.72 -22.35
C VAL A 157 2.24 1.27 -22.76
N LYS A 158 1.11 1.00 -23.41
CA LYS A 158 0.75 -0.33 -23.90
C LYS A 158 1.83 -0.92 -24.80
N ASN A 159 2.36 -0.13 -25.73
CA ASN A 159 3.40 -0.55 -26.65
C ASN A 159 4.73 -0.85 -25.93
N ARG A 160 5.06 -0.11 -24.85
CA ARG A 160 6.28 -0.32 -24.05
C ARG A 160 6.19 -1.53 -23.16
N ILE A 161 5.03 -1.73 -22.51
CA ILE A 161 4.80 -2.87 -21.63
C ILE A 161 4.74 -4.18 -22.43
N GLY A 162 4.15 -4.17 -23.63
CA GLY A 162 4.04 -5.32 -24.49
C GLY A 162 3.45 -6.54 -23.76
N THR A 163 4.16 -7.67 -23.78
CA THR A 163 3.77 -8.92 -23.12
C THR A 163 3.92 -8.89 -21.59
N GLU A 164 4.60 -7.88 -21.04
CA GLU A 164 4.76 -7.71 -19.57
C GLU A 164 3.53 -7.06 -18.92
N ALA A 165 2.46 -6.83 -19.66
CA ALA A 165 1.23 -6.21 -19.16
C ALA A 165 0.62 -6.89 -17.90
N GLU A 166 0.99 -8.15 -17.63
CA GLU A 166 0.54 -8.91 -16.46
C GLU A 166 1.61 -9.08 -15.37
N SER A 167 2.75 -8.39 -15.50
CA SER A 167 3.81 -8.44 -14.50
C SER A 167 3.32 -7.96 -13.13
N VAL A 168 3.66 -8.70 -12.09
CA VAL A 168 3.39 -8.35 -10.68
C VAL A 168 4.14 -7.06 -10.29
N ASP A 169 5.23 -6.76 -10.96
CA ASP A 169 6.14 -5.66 -10.66
C ASP A 169 5.55 -4.25 -10.89
N SER A 170 4.38 -4.15 -11.48
CA SER A 170 3.64 -2.90 -11.68
C SER A 170 2.16 -3.02 -11.33
N ALA A 171 1.82 -3.89 -10.38
CA ALA A 171 0.44 -4.18 -10.04
C ALA A 171 -0.30 -2.93 -9.54
N VAL A 172 0.27 -2.18 -8.60
CA VAL A 172 -0.37 -0.97 -8.07
C VAL A 172 -0.51 0.09 -9.16
N THR A 173 0.55 0.32 -9.95
CA THR A 173 0.52 1.28 -11.06
C THR A 173 -0.55 0.94 -12.08
N ARG A 174 -0.69 -0.34 -12.43
CA ARG A 174 -1.62 -0.80 -13.46
C ARG A 174 -3.09 -0.75 -13.02
N TYR A 175 -3.37 -1.16 -11.77
CA TYR A 175 -4.74 -1.26 -11.26
C TYR A 175 -5.25 0.02 -10.64
N TYR A 176 -4.38 0.81 -10.04
CA TYR A 176 -4.75 1.93 -9.17
C TYR A 176 -4.13 3.27 -9.58
N GLY A 177 -3.15 3.26 -10.48
CA GLY A 177 -2.56 4.49 -11.03
C GLY A 177 -3.59 5.28 -11.84
N GLY A 178 -3.63 6.59 -11.64
CA GLY A 178 -4.62 7.49 -12.23
C GLY A 178 -5.99 7.51 -11.53
N LEU A 179 -6.30 6.50 -10.69
CA LEU A 179 -7.58 6.41 -9.97
C LEU A 179 -7.43 6.79 -8.48
N TYR A 180 -6.70 5.95 -7.72
CA TYR A 180 -6.50 6.12 -6.28
C TYR A 180 -5.19 6.80 -5.96
N PHE A 181 -4.20 6.59 -6.79
CA PHE A 181 -2.87 7.17 -6.68
C PHE A 181 -2.49 7.86 -7.98
N SER A 182 -1.69 8.92 -7.90
CA SER A 182 -1.00 9.37 -9.09
C SER A 182 -0.14 8.23 -9.66
N PHE A 183 0.13 8.25 -10.97
CA PHE A 183 1.01 7.23 -11.58
C PHE A 183 2.38 7.24 -10.90
N LYS A 184 2.87 8.42 -10.51
CA LYS A 184 4.14 8.55 -9.80
C LYS A 184 4.12 7.87 -8.44
N GLN A 185 3.05 8.08 -7.65
CA GLN A 185 2.88 7.43 -6.35
C GLN A 185 2.74 5.92 -6.50
N ALA A 186 1.93 5.47 -7.46
CA ALA A 186 1.73 4.05 -7.71
C ALA A 186 3.04 3.32 -8.07
N ILE A 187 3.88 3.93 -8.92
CA ILE A 187 5.22 3.40 -9.26
C ILE A 187 6.12 3.33 -8.01
N ASP A 188 6.07 4.33 -7.16
CA ASP A 188 6.85 4.34 -5.92
C ASP A 188 6.35 3.26 -4.94
N ILE A 189 5.03 3.02 -4.86
CA ILE A 189 4.46 1.93 -4.04
C ILE A 189 4.89 0.55 -4.57
N ASP A 190 4.83 0.32 -5.88
CA ASP A 190 5.34 -0.92 -6.49
C ASP A 190 6.82 -1.12 -6.18
N ALA A 191 7.62 -0.05 -6.21
CA ALA A 191 9.05 -0.11 -5.88
C ALA A 191 9.29 -0.42 -4.38
N ILE A 192 8.50 0.16 -3.48
CA ILE A 192 8.57 -0.14 -2.04
C ILE A 192 8.22 -1.60 -1.79
N ALA A 193 7.15 -2.10 -2.42
CA ALA A 193 6.76 -3.50 -2.31
C ALA A 193 7.85 -4.44 -2.83
N ALA A 194 8.42 -4.15 -4.01
CA ALA A 194 9.52 -4.94 -4.58
C ALA A 194 10.74 -4.93 -3.66
N TYR A 195 11.11 -3.80 -3.09
CA TYR A 195 12.20 -3.69 -2.13
C TYR A 195 11.92 -4.50 -0.86
N ALA A 196 10.69 -4.42 -0.32
CA ALA A 196 10.29 -5.16 0.87
C ALA A 196 10.42 -6.67 0.67
N PHE A 197 10.07 -7.19 -0.50
CA PHE A 197 10.22 -8.63 -0.81
C PHE A 197 11.68 -9.10 -0.94
N LEU A 198 12.63 -8.18 -1.07
CA LEU A 198 14.08 -8.49 -1.04
C LEU A 198 14.64 -8.48 0.39
N GLN A 199 13.87 -8.03 1.38
CA GLN A 199 14.33 -7.92 2.76
C GLN A 199 13.88 -9.11 3.60
N ASP A 200 14.66 -9.37 4.67
CA ASP A 200 14.28 -10.30 5.72
C ASP A 200 13.27 -9.66 6.70
N GLU A 201 12.63 -10.52 7.50
CA GLU A 201 11.81 -10.05 8.61
C GLU A 201 12.71 -9.47 9.73
N PRO A 202 12.30 -8.41 10.43
CA PRO A 202 10.99 -7.75 10.40
C PRO A 202 10.88 -6.59 9.41
N LEU A 203 11.96 -6.19 8.73
CA LEU A 203 11.95 -5.04 7.82
C LEU A 203 10.93 -5.19 6.70
N LYS A 204 10.84 -6.39 6.13
CA LYS A 204 9.84 -6.73 5.11
C LYS A 204 8.42 -6.38 5.56
N SER A 205 8.01 -6.90 6.71
CA SER A 205 6.65 -6.65 7.23
C SER A 205 6.43 -5.19 7.57
N CYS A 206 7.42 -4.49 8.13
CA CYS A 206 7.32 -3.07 8.43
C CYS A 206 7.13 -2.22 7.17
N LEU A 207 7.87 -2.49 6.09
CA LEU A 207 7.73 -1.77 4.82
C LEU A 207 6.36 -2.03 4.16
N LEU A 208 5.90 -3.29 4.16
CA LEU A 208 4.59 -3.64 3.60
C LEU A 208 3.44 -3.06 4.42
N TYR A 209 3.56 -2.99 5.75
CA TYR A 209 2.57 -2.40 6.63
C TYR A 209 2.44 -0.88 6.45
N THR A 210 3.56 -0.18 6.27
CA THR A 210 3.60 1.28 6.15
C THR A 210 3.37 1.78 4.73
N SER A 211 3.34 0.89 3.73
CA SER A 211 3.02 1.26 2.35
C SER A 211 1.57 1.72 2.24
N PRO A 212 1.30 2.84 1.54
CA PRO A 212 -0.06 3.31 1.33
C PRO A 212 -0.93 2.23 0.69
N SER A 213 -2.16 2.11 1.18
CA SER A 213 -3.17 1.21 0.62
C SER A 213 -4.24 2.03 -0.12
N PRO A 214 -4.86 1.51 -1.18
CA PRO A 214 -6.01 2.15 -1.80
C PRO A 214 -7.18 2.43 -0.85
N ARG A 215 -7.18 1.81 0.33
CA ARG A 215 -8.19 2.04 1.38
C ARG A 215 -7.85 3.23 2.29
N ASP A 216 -6.65 3.77 2.18
CA ASP A 216 -6.15 4.87 3.01
C ASP A 216 -6.20 6.22 2.27
N ALA A 217 -6.63 6.22 1.01
CA ALA A 217 -6.76 7.38 0.12
C ALA A 217 -8.13 8.07 0.24
#